data_3b41f3d2b99ce9f0c978a8ef3cba6b37
#
_entry.id   3b41f3d2b99ce9f0c978a8ef3cba6b37
#
_cell.length_a   1.000
_cell.length_b   1.000
_cell.length_c   1.000
_cell.angle_alpha   90.00
_cell.angle_beta   90.00
_cell.angle_gamma   90.00
#
_symmetry.space_group_name_H-M   'P 1'
#
loop_
_entity.id
_entity.type
_entity.pdbx_description
1 polymer ?
#
loop_
_entity_poly.entity_id
_entity_poly.type
_entity_poly.pdbx_seq_one_letter_code
_entity_poly.pdbx_strand_id
1 'polypeptide(L)' 'MYIKVKIIAGAKKEIINKVSIDHYNISLKEKAENNNANNRLLEIMHLEYKESIIKIISGHHSPSKILSIEKR' A
#
# COMPACT_ATOMS: atom_id res chain seq x y z
N MET A 1 -5.43 13.54 -1.11
CA MET A 1 -5.51 12.68 -2.32
C MET A 1 -5.73 11.26 -1.89
N TYR A 2 -6.55 10.53 -2.62
CA TYR A 2 -6.84 9.12 -2.33
C TYR A 2 -6.28 8.25 -3.43
N ILE A 3 -5.68 7.13 -3.05
CA ILE A 3 -5.22 6.14 -4.02
C ILE A 3 -5.77 4.77 -3.67
N LYS A 4 -5.99 3.96 -4.70
CA LYS A 4 -6.42 2.57 -4.54
C LYS A 4 -5.20 1.67 -4.69
N VAL A 5 -5.07 0.72 -3.77
CA VAL A 5 -3.97 -0.25 -3.83
C VAL A 5 -4.53 -1.64 -3.69
N LYS A 6 -4.16 -2.50 -4.62
CA LYS A 6 -4.47 -3.93 -4.54
C LYS A 6 -3.22 -4.67 -4.10
N ILE A 7 -3.33 -5.42 -3.02
CA ILE A 7 -2.21 -6.12 -2.41
C ILE A 7 -2.31 -7.62 -2.63
N ILE A 8 -1.18 -8.23 -2.99
CA ILE A 8 -1.00 -9.68 -2.96
C ILE A 8 0.04 -9.95 -1.89
N ALA A 9 -0.41 -10.46 -0.75
CA ALA A 9 0.48 -10.78 0.37
C ALA A 9 1.08 -12.17 0.21
N GLY A 10 2.22 -12.41 0.85
CA GLY A 10 2.87 -13.71 0.82
C GLY A 10 3.42 -14.10 -0.55
N ALA A 11 3.73 -13.12 -1.38
CA ALA A 11 4.29 -13.37 -2.70
C ALA A 11 5.77 -13.72 -2.61
N LYS A 12 6.30 -14.34 -3.65
CA LYS A 12 7.72 -14.69 -3.71
C LYS A 12 8.62 -13.48 -3.91
N LYS A 13 8.11 -12.45 -4.57
CA LYS A 13 8.85 -11.22 -4.89
C LYS A 13 8.00 -10.01 -4.55
N GLU A 14 8.67 -8.94 -4.16
CA GLU A 14 8.03 -7.65 -3.99
C GLU A 14 7.99 -6.95 -5.35
N ILE A 15 6.79 -6.64 -5.82
CA ILE A 15 6.59 -6.00 -7.12
C ILE A 15 5.66 -4.82 -6.92
N ILE A 16 6.07 -3.65 -7.39
CA ILE A 16 5.27 -2.43 -7.31
C ILE A 16 4.91 -2.05 -8.74
N ASN A 17 3.61 -2.11 -9.05
CA ASN A 17 3.10 -1.78 -10.37
C ASN A 17 2.13 -0.62 -10.27
N LYS A 18 2.54 0.56 -10.75
CA LYS A 18 1.69 1.73 -10.80
C LYS A 18 0.83 1.65 -12.06
N VAL A 19 -0.44 1.35 -11.88
CA VAL A 19 -1.39 1.18 -12.99
C VAL A 19 -1.82 2.54 -13.55
N SER A 20 -2.05 3.49 -12.65
CA SER A 20 -2.44 4.85 -13.02
C SER A 20 -1.98 5.80 -11.92
N ILE A 21 -2.28 7.08 -12.04
CA ILE A 21 -1.83 8.10 -11.08
C ILE A 21 -2.35 7.82 -9.67
N ASP A 22 -3.49 7.14 -9.55
CA ASP A 22 -4.14 6.87 -8.28
C ASP A 22 -4.42 5.40 -8.01
N HIS A 23 -3.76 4.50 -8.75
CA HIS A 23 -4.01 3.06 -8.61
C HIS A 23 -2.70 2.27 -8.71
N TYR A 24 -2.46 1.42 -7.71
CA TYR A 24 -1.30 0.55 -7.65
C TYR A 24 -1.71 -0.90 -7.44
N ASN A 25 -0.96 -1.81 -8.06
CA ASN A 25 -0.99 -3.23 -7.75
C ASN A 25 0.37 -3.56 -7.14
N ILE A 26 0.37 -4.07 -5.91
CA ILE A 26 1.61 -4.33 -5.17
C ILE A 26 1.61 -5.75 -4.64
N SER A 27 2.67 -6.49 -4.96
CA SER A 27 2.93 -7.81 -4.39
C SER A 27 3.95 -7.65 -3.28
N LEU A 28 3.68 -8.24 -2.12
CA LEU A 28 4.54 -8.17 -0.95
C LEU A 28 4.95 -9.57 -0.51
N LYS A 29 6.17 -9.70 -0.01
CA LYS A 29 6.64 -10.96 0.59
C LYS A 29 5.98 -11.18 1.94
N GLU A 30 5.70 -10.11 2.66
CA GLU A 30 5.06 -10.17 3.97
C GLU A 30 3.67 -10.79 3.88
N LYS A 31 3.33 -11.60 4.88
CA LYS A 31 2.00 -12.19 4.97
C LYS A 31 1.01 -11.17 5.53
N ALA A 32 -0.28 -11.40 5.27
CA ALA A 32 -1.34 -10.53 5.76
C ALA A 32 -1.65 -10.76 7.25
N GLU A 33 -0.67 -11.17 8.04
CA GLU A 33 -0.80 -11.46 9.46
C GLU A 33 -0.15 -10.35 10.28
N ASN A 34 -0.73 -10.04 11.44
CA ASN A 34 -0.16 -9.10 12.42
C ASN A 34 0.20 -7.74 11.81
N ASN A 35 -0.57 -7.29 10.83
CA ASN A 35 -0.34 -6.03 10.09
C ASN A 35 1.00 -5.97 9.35
N ASN A 36 1.68 -7.09 9.14
CA ASN A 36 2.97 -7.09 8.47
C ASN A 36 2.88 -6.53 7.04
N ALA A 37 1.88 -6.98 6.28
CA ALA A 37 1.69 -6.48 4.92
C ALA A 37 1.29 -5.00 4.91
N ASN A 38 0.44 -4.57 5.85
CA ASN A 38 0.04 -3.17 5.96
C ASN A 38 1.22 -2.27 6.30
N ASN A 39 2.07 -2.71 7.23
CA ASN A 39 3.25 -1.94 7.61
C ASN A 39 4.23 -1.81 6.44
N ARG A 40 4.45 -2.89 5.71
CA ARG A 40 5.32 -2.85 4.53
C ARG A 40 4.75 -1.94 3.44
N LEU A 41 3.44 -2.01 3.22
CA LEU A 41 2.77 -1.13 2.28
C LEU A 41 3.02 0.34 2.62
N LEU A 42 2.86 0.70 3.88
CA LEU A 42 3.08 2.08 4.32
C LEU A 42 4.54 2.52 4.12
N GLU A 43 5.50 1.63 4.38
CA GLU A 43 6.91 1.92 4.11
C GLU A 43 7.15 2.24 2.63
N ILE A 44 6.60 1.40 1.75
CA ILE A 44 6.73 1.59 0.30
C ILE A 44 6.11 2.91 -0.12
N MET A 45 4.91 3.21 0.37
CA MET A 45 4.23 4.43 -0.01
C MET A 45 4.93 5.68 0.53
N HIS A 46 5.60 5.59 1.68
CA HIS A 46 6.40 6.70 2.19
C HIS A 46 7.63 6.98 1.31
N LEU A 47 8.15 5.97 0.63
CA LEU A 47 9.22 6.17 -0.33
C LEU A 47 8.72 6.83 -1.61
N GLU A 48 7.48 6.51 -2.03
CA GLU A 48 6.86 7.10 -3.22
C GLU A 48 6.39 8.53 -2.96
N TYR A 49 5.83 8.78 -1.80
CA TYR A 49 5.25 10.08 -1.43
C TYR A 49 5.98 10.62 -0.21
N LYS A 50 7.22 11.03 -0.42
CA LYS A 50 8.05 11.61 0.65
C LYS A 50 7.39 12.86 1.22
N GLU A 51 7.60 13.06 2.52
CA GLU A 51 7.06 14.21 3.23
C GLU A 51 5.54 14.28 3.21
N SER A 52 4.89 13.13 3.15
CA SER A 52 3.43 13.04 3.18
C SER A 52 2.97 12.24 4.37
N ILE A 53 1.75 12.51 4.81
CA ILE A 53 1.07 11.71 5.83
C ILE A 53 0.21 10.69 5.09
N ILE A 54 0.47 9.41 5.34
CA ILE A 54 -0.20 8.33 4.62
C ILE A 54 -0.98 7.48 5.62
N LYS A 55 -2.26 7.29 5.35
CA LYS A 55 -3.15 6.49 6.20
C LYS A 55 -3.96 5.51 5.38
N ILE A 56 -4.15 4.31 5.90
CA ILE A 56 -5.10 3.35 5.32
C ILE A 56 -6.46 3.73 5.86
N ILE A 57 -7.37 4.15 4.99
CA ILE A 57 -8.70 4.58 5.40
C ILE A 57 -9.78 3.54 5.15
N SER A 58 -9.48 2.53 4.34
CA SER A 58 -10.43 1.45 4.04
C SER A 58 -9.66 0.20 3.65
N GLY A 59 -10.23 -0.96 3.97
CA GLY A 59 -9.68 -2.24 3.54
C GLY A 59 -8.50 -2.74 4.36
N HIS A 60 -8.45 -2.44 5.67
CA HIS A 60 -7.35 -2.90 6.53
C HIS A 60 -7.14 -4.42 6.48
N HIS A 61 -8.23 -5.18 6.34
CA HIS A 61 -8.20 -6.64 6.29
C HIS A 61 -8.59 -7.17 4.92
N SER A 62 -8.58 -6.32 3.90
CA SER A 62 -8.93 -6.67 2.53
C SER A 62 -7.71 -6.53 1.63
N PRO A 63 -7.60 -7.32 0.55
CA PRO A 63 -6.56 -7.09 -0.44
C PRO A 63 -6.73 -5.78 -1.20
N SER A 64 -7.93 -5.23 -1.23
CA SER A 64 -8.18 -3.92 -1.85
C SER A 64 -8.24 -2.86 -0.77
N LYS A 65 -7.37 -1.86 -0.86
CA LYS A 65 -7.23 -0.83 0.16
C LYS A 65 -7.34 0.56 -0.45
N ILE A 66 -7.80 1.51 0.36
CA ILE A 66 -7.79 2.91 -0.02
C ILE A 66 -6.89 3.65 0.96
N LEU A 67 -5.96 4.40 0.43
CA LEU A 67 -5.03 5.21 1.21
C LEU A 67 -5.34 6.68 1.04
N SER A 68 -5.19 7.43 2.12
CA SER A 68 -5.20 8.88 2.09
C SER A 68 -3.76 9.37 2.11
N ILE A 69 -3.42 10.25 1.20
CA ILE A 69 -2.09 10.85 1.10
C ILE A 69 -2.25 12.35 1.21
N GLU A 70 -1.70 12.91 2.27
CA GLU A 70 -1.77 14.35 2.52
C GLU A 70 -0.36 14.91 2.65
N LYS A 71 -0.13 16.04 2.01
CA LYS A 71 1.15 16.72 2.08
C LYS A 71 1.31 17.35 3.46
N ARG A 72 2.48 17.23 4.02
CA ARG A 72 2.80 17.88 5.30
C ARG A 72 2.97 19.39 5.13
#